data_108ccdc95f81c2f130d5e608f1943b0e
#
_entry.id   108ccdc95f81c2f130d5e608f1943b0e
#
_cell.length_a   1.000
_cell.length_b   1.000
_cell.length_c   1.000
_cell.angle_alpha   90.00
_cell.angle_beta   90.00
_cell.angle_gamma   90.00
#
_symmetry.space_group_name_H-M   'P 1'
#
loop_
_entity.id
_entity.type
_entity.pdbx_description
1 polymer ?
#
loop_
_entity_poly.entity_id
_entity_poly.type
_entity_poly.pdbx_seq_one_letter_code
_entity_poly.pdbx_strand_id
1 'polypeptide(L)'
;DQVISFLKHRNKEFAILHCVGEYPTPDDKMHISQIDFLKNRYPEVRIGFSTHEDTSNTDFIKMAVAKGASIFEKHVAVQTEKYGINKYSATPEQVDAWLESALYAQKVCGVSDVRLPVNPKEAASLLSLRRGVFAKRDIHKGDALTIENVFFAFPPEEGQFTANDWSKYFSFHAKEDIHFNDAISPSNSIKTDSREKIWEIVKKIRKILKESNVVIPGSAELEISHHYGLEKFHEFGLTMLTVVNRDYCKKLLVSLP
;
A
#
# COMPACT_ATOMS: atom_id res chain seq x y z
N ASP A 1 -5.31 -32.68 6.49
CA ASP A 1 -6.70 -32.32 6.79
C ASP A 1 -7.28 -33.16 7.93
N GLN A 2 -7.22 -34.49 7.90
CA GLN A 2 -7.85 -35.38 8.90
C GLN A 2 -7.36 -35.11 10.33
N VAL A 3 -6.06 -34.97 10.55
CA VAL A 3 -5.47 -34.69 11.88
C VAL A 3 -5.96 -33.33 12.41
N ILE A 4 -6.01 -32.32 11.58
CA ILE A 4 -6.47 -30.97 11.96
C ILE A 4 -7.95 -31.02 12.35
N SER A 5 -8.80 -31.67 11.52
CA SER A 5 -10.21 -31.86 11.83
C SER A 5 -10.42 -32.63 13.14
N PHE A 6 -9.63 -33.66 13.37
CA PHE A 6 -9.68 -34.42 14.61
C PHE A 6 -9.32 -33.58 15.84
N LEU A 7 -8.21 -32.81 15.77
CA LEU A 7 -7.76 -31.97 16.90
C LEU A 7 -8.75 -30.85 17.19
N LYS A 8 -9.30 -30.22 16.15
CA LYS A 8 -10.35 -29.20 16.28
C LYS A 8 -11.62 -29.79 16.94
N HIS A 9 -12.07 -30.94 16.45
CA HIS A 9 -13.23 -31.62 17.03
C HIS A 9 -13.05 -31.94 18.52
N ARG A 10 -11.81 -32.16 18.96
CA ARG A 10 -11.45 -32.43 20.35
C ARG A 10 -11.12 -31.17 21.15
N ASN A 11 -11.31 -29.98 20.60
CA ASN A 11 -10.98 -28.68 21.22
C ASN A 11 -9.54 -28.65 21.75
N LYS A 12 -8.57 -29.20 20.99
CA LYS A 12 -7.15 -29.17 21.33
C LYS A 12 -6.50 -27.96 20.70
N GLU A 13 -5.68 -27.26 21.48
CA GLU A 13 -4.75 -26.27 20.96
C GLU A 13 -3.58 -26.97 20.27
N PHE A 14 -3.24 -26.53 19.07
CA PHE A 14 -2.14 -27.10 18.29
C PHE A 14 -1.58 -26.07 17.30
N ALA A 15 -0.40 -26.36 16.80
CA ALA A 15 0.22 -25.66 15.69
C ALA A 15 0.61 -26.68 14.60
N ILE A 16 0.85 -26.19 13.39
CA ILE A 16 1.32 -27.03 12.28
C ILE A 16 2.70 -26.49 11.86
N LEU A 17 3.68 -27.38 11.76
CA LEU A 17 5.00 -27.05 11.30
C LEU A 17 5.21 -27.62 9.89
N HIS A 18 5.64 -26.75 8.95
CA HIS A 18 6.18 -27.24 7.69
C HIS A 18 7.51 -27.95 7.97
N CYS A 19 7.64 -29.14 7.45
CA CYS A 19 8.80 -30.00 7.66
C CYS A 19 9.06 -30.84 6.42
N VAL A 20 10.32 -31.00 6.07
CA VAL A 20 10.77 -31.96 5.03
C VAL A 20 11.54 -33.07 5.71
N GLY A 21 11.10 -34.31 5.52
CA GLY A 21 11.64 -35.52 6.19
C GLY A 21 12.89 -36.09 5.48
N GLU A 22 13.77 -35.24 4.97
CA GLU A 22 15.10 -35.61 4.41
C GLU A 22 16.20 -35.02 5.29
N TYR A 23 17.21 -35.83 5.67
CA TYR A 23 18.20 -35.51 6.72
C TYR A 23 19.65 -35.67 6.19
N PRO A 24 20.43 -34.58 5.94
CA PRO A 24 19.99 -33.19 5.90
C PRO A 24 19.10 -32.92 4.68
N THR A 25 18.25 -31.89 4.78
CA THR A 25 17.42 -31.46 3.65
C THR A 25 18.25 -30.60 2.70
N PRO A 26 18.34 -30.93 1.41
CA PRO A 26 18.96 -30.05 0.41
C PRO A 26 18.19 -28.73 0.26
N ASP A 27 18.91 -27.65 -0.05
CA ASP A 27 18.35 -26.29 -0.11
C ASP A 27 17.17 -26.18 -1.10
N ASP A 28 17.29 -26.80 -2.27
CA ASP A 28 16.28 -26.80 -3.33
C ASP A 28 15.03 -27.61 -2.98
N LYS A 29 15.07 -28.41 -1.91
CA LYS A 29 13.95 -29.21 -1.41
C LYS A 29 13.28 -28.66 -0.16
N MET A 30 13.72 -27.52 0.34
CA MET A 30 13.15 -26.92 1.55
C MET A 30 11.71 -26.44 1.38
N HIS A 31 11.30 -26.10 0.18
CA HIS A 31 9.93 -25.71 -0.18
C HIS A 31 9.28 -24.70 0.79
N ILE A 32 10.01 -23.67 1.19
CA ILE A 32 9.60 -22.67 2.21
C ILE A 32 8.22 -22.03 1.90
N SER A 33 7.83 -21.94 0.62
CA SER A 33 6.52 -21.43 0.24
C SER A 33 5.34 -22.27 0.73
N GLN A 34 5.58 -23.50 1.23
CA GLN A 34 4.55 -24.31 1.89
C GLN A 34 4.05 -23.66 3.19
N ILE A 35 4.83 -22.81 3.82
CA ILE A 35 4.38 -21.99 4.97
C ILE A 35 3.22 -21.09 4.56
N ASP A 36 3.32 -20.38 3.42
CA ASP A 36 2.21 -19.54 2.90
C ASP A 36 0.97 -20.41 2.57
N PHE A 37 1.19 -21.56 1.94
CA PHE A 37 0.09 -22.49 1.63
C PHE A 37 -0.65 -22.93 2.90
N LEU A 38 0.07 -23.31 3.95
CA LEU A 38 -0.52 -23.73 5.22
C LEU A 38 -1.25 -22.58 5.92
N LYS A 39 -0.67 -21.37 5.94
CA LYS A 39 -1.32 -20.17 6.50
C LYS A 39 -2.63 -19.85 5.79
N ASN A 40 -2.62 -19.85 4.48
CA ASN A 40 -3.82 -19.57 3.69
C ASN A 40 -4.91 -20.65 3.85
N ARG A 41 -4.50 -21.90 4.02
CA ARG A 41 -5.42 -23.02 4.19
C ARG A 41 -6.01 -23.11 5.60
N TYR A 42 -5.25 -22.69 6.61
CA TYR A 42 -5.61 -22.80 8.02
C TYR A 42 -5.36 -21.47 8.75
N PRO A 43 -6.09 -20.39 8.41
CA PRO A 43 -5.80 -19.04 8.90
C PRO A 43 -5.91 -18.90 10.43
N GLU A 44 -6.65 -19.79 11.09
CA GLU A 44 -6.83 -19.82 12.54
C GLU A 44 -5.78 -20.66 13.28
N VAL A 45 -4.89 -21.36 12.55
CA VAL A 45 -3.86 -22.23 13.16
C VAL A 45 -2.49 -21.53 13.04
N ARG A 46 -1.74 -21.54 14.13
CA ARG A 46 -0.34 -21.07 14.07
C ARG A 46 0.50 -22.01 13.23
N ILE A 47 1.23 -21.42 12.28
CA ILE A 47 2.13 -22.16 11.40
C ILE A 47 3.56 -21.95 11.84
N GLY A 48 4.32 -23.02 11.85
CA GLY A 48 5.72 -23.05 12.21
C GLY A 48 6.59 -23.71 11.14
N PHE A 49 7.85 -23.88 11.47
CA PHE A 49 8.87 -24.48 10.64
C PHE A 49 9.76 -25.41 11.44
N SER A 50 9.82 -26.68 11.03
CA SER A 50 10.72 -27.71 11.55
C SER A 50 11.74 -28.03 10.48
N THR A 51 13.02 -27.94 10.79
CA THR A 51 14.05 -27.84 9.75
C THR A 51 15.25 -28.76 9.97
N HIS A 52 15.80 -29.28 8.86
CA HIS A 52 16.89 -30.24 8.84
C HIS A 52 18.00 -29.85 7.84
N GLU A 53 18.11 -28.57 7.50
CA GLU A 53 19.17 -28.02 6.64
C GLU A 53 20.57 -28.15 7.26
N ASP A 54 21.58 -27.83 6.48
CA ASP A 54 22.92 -27.60 7.01
C ASP A 54 22.87 -26.58 8.15
N THR A 55 23.37 -26.98 9.31
CA THR A 55 23.25 -26.20 10.56
C THR A 55 24.02 -24.88 10.56
N SER A 56 24.93 -24.68 9.62
CA SER A 56 25.60 -23.41 9.37
C SER A 56 24.78 -22.41 8.55
N ASN A 57 23.74 -22.90 7.85
CA ASN A 57 22.87 -22.06 7.03
C ASN A 57 21.74 -21.45 7.87
N THR A 58 21.76 -20.13 8.02
CA THR A 58 20.74 -19.39 8.76
C THR A 58 19.73 -18.66 7.86
N ASP A 59 19.77 -18.87 6.55
CA ASP A 59 18.88 -18.15 5.64
C ASP A 59 17.46 -18.72 5.67
N PHE A 60 17.29 -20.01 5.87
CA PHE A 60 15.98 -20.64 5.92
C PHE A 60 15.14 -20.15 7.09
N ILE A 61 15.75 -19.94 8.27
CA ILE A 61 15.01 -19.38 9.41
C ILE A 61 14.55 -17.95 9.13
N LYS A 62 15.38 -17.13 8.46
CA LYS A 62 15.02 -15.77 8.06
C LYS A 62 13.84 -15.78 7.08
N MET A 63 13.88 -16.67 6.08
CA MET A 63 12.80 -16.84 5.11
C MET A 63 11.53 -17.34 5.78
N ALA A 64 11.61 -18.30 6.71
CA ALA A 64 10.46 -18.82 7.43
C ALA A 64 9.78 -17.73 8.29
N VAL A 65 10.58 -16.91 8.98
CA VAL A 65 10.08 -15.73 9.73
C VAL A 65 9.40 -14.76 8.77
N ALA A 66 10.01 -14.44 7.64
CA ALA A 66 9.44 -13.53 6.63
C ALA A 66 8.12 -14.05 6.05
N LYS A 67 7.97 -15.37 5.93
CA LYS A 67 6.71 -16.05 5.56
C LYS A 67 5.69 -16.10 6.70
N GLY A 68 6.07 -15.65 7.91
CA GLY A 68 5.20 -15.57 9.08
C GLY A 68 5.06 -16.87 9.86
N ALA A 69 6.04 -17.76 9.78
CA ALA A 69 6.17 -18.84 10.75
C ALA A 69 6.41 -18.24 12.14
N SER A 70 5.76 -18.80 13.17
CA SER A 70 5.80 -18.28 14.55
C SER A 70 6.28 -19.31 15.56
N ILE A 71 6.48 -20.54 15.14
CA ILE A 71 6.97 -21.65 15.95
C ILE A 71 8.08 -22.34 15.17
N PHE A 72 9.19 -22.65 15.85
CA PHE A 72 10.36 -23.19 15.20
C PHE A 72 10.89 -24.40 15.97
N GLU A 73 11.33 -25.41 15.23
CA GLU A 73 11.91 -26.63 15.74
C GLU A 73 13.20 -26.95 15.01
N LYS A 74 14.23 -27.33 15.74
CA LYS A 74 15.54 -27.71 15.20
C LYS A 74 16.18 -28.79 16.06
N HIS A 75 16.85 -29.73 15.40
CA HIS A 75 17.67 -30.72 16.08
C HIS A 75 18.90 -30.06 16.71
N VAL A 76 19.18 -30.38 17.96
CA VAL A 76 20.32 -29.85 18.72
C VAL A 76 21.13 -31.04 19.26
N ALA A 77 22.43 -30.94 19.21
CA ALA A 77 23.32 -31.95 19.78
C ALA A 77 24.60 -31.33 20.38
N VAL A 78 25.12 -32.00 21.36
CA VAL A 78 26.43 -31.71 21.95
C VAL A 78 27.34 -32.91 21.73
N GLN A 79 28.57 -32.65 21.26
CA GLN A 79 29.59 -33.67 21.11
C GLN A 79 29.91 -34.33 22.44
N THR A 80 29.95 -35.65 22.46
CA THR A 80 30.38 -36.43 23.62
C THR A 80 31.47 -37.42 23.21
N GLU A 81 32.15 -38.03 24.16
CA GLU A 81 33.14 -39.08 23.87
C GLU A 81 32.51 -40.27 23.13
N LYS A 82 31.24 -40.55 23.40
CA LYS A 82 30.54 -41.72 22.86
C LYS A 82 29.75 -41.42 21.56
N TYR A 83 29.24 -40.20 21.41
CA TYR A 83 28.36 -39.84 20.30
C TYR A 83 28.87 -38.59 19.58
N GLY A 84 29.06 -38.69 18.27
CA GLY A 84 29.34 -37.59 17.39
C GLY A 84 28.06 -36.82 17.02
N ILE A 85 28.25 -35.58 16.60
CA ILE A 85 27.14 -34.75 16.09
C ILE A 85 26.84 -35.14 14.65
N ASN A 86 25.60 -35.37 14.31
CA ASN A 86 25.18 -35.61 12.92
C ASN A 86 25.10 -34.27 12.14
N LYS A 87 24.95 -34.37 10.79
CA LYS A 87 25.02 -33.22 9.89
C LYS A 87 23.84 -32.23 9.99
N TYR A 88 22.73 -32.64 10.60
CA TYR A 88 21.51 -31.82 10.71
C TYR A 88 21.20 -31.35 12.14
N SER A 89 22.05 -31.74 13.12
CA SER A 89 21.92 -31.28 14.50
C SER A 89 22.87 -30.13 14.78
N ALA A 90 22.33 -29.01 15.21
CA ALA A 90 23.09 -27.80 15.52
C ALA A 90 23.81 -27.92 16.87
N THR A 91 25.02 -27.38 16.96
CA THR A 91 25.67 -27.13 18.25
C THR A 91 25.00 -25.96 18.97
N PRO A 92 25.26 -25.75 20.29
CA PRO A 92 24.74 -24.59 21.01
C PRO A 92 25.06 -23.26 20.30
N GLU A 93 26.27 -23.08 19.80
CA GLU A 93 26.71 -21.87 19.10
C GLU A 93 25.98 -21.67 17.77
N GLN A 94 25.69 -22.77 17.07
CA GLN A 94 24.88 -22.71 15.84
C GLN A 94 23.40 -22.40 16.14
N VAL A 95 22.86 -22.86 17.28
CA VAL A 95 21.54 -22.49 17.75
C VAL A 95 21.47 -21.01 18.06
N ASP A 96 22.48 -20.46 18.75
CA ASP A 96 22.54 -19.03 19.05
C ASP A 96 22.53 -18.19 17.75
N ALA A 97 23.39 -18.52 16.77
CA ALA A 97 23.43 -17.86 15.48
C ALA A 97 22.08 -17.96 14.70
N TRP A 98 21.41 -19.11 14.81
CA TRP A 98 20.12 -19.35 14.21
C TRP A 98 19.01 -18.51 14.86
N LEU A 99 19.00 -18.42 16.21
CA LEU A 99 18.05 -17.59 16.97
C LEU A 99 18.29 -16.10 16.72
N GLU A 100 19.54 -15.64 16.69
CA GLU A 100 19.89 -14.26 16.32
C GLU A 100 19.39 -13.91 14.91
N SER A 101 19.53 -14.84 13.98
CA SER A 101 19.04 -14.68 12.61
C SER A 101 17.51 -14.60 12.55
N ALA A 102 16.79 -15.37 13.38
CA ALA A 102 15.34 -15.29 13.51
C ALA A 102 14.90 -13.92 14.06
N LEU A 103 15.54 -13.47 15.14
CA LEU A 103 15.25 -12.15 15.74
C LEU A 103 15.58 -11.00 14.79
N TYR A 104 16.68 -11.10 14.05
CA TYR A 104 17.03 -10.13 13.02
C TYR A 104 15.95 -10.07 11.92
N ALA A 105 15.53 -11.22 11.41
CA ALA A 105 14.47 -11.29 10.40
C ALA A 105 13.16 -10.69 10.90
N GLN A 106 12.75 -10.99 12.14
CA GLN A 106 11.56 -10.41 12.77
C GLN A 106 11.65 -8.88 12.83
N LYS A 107 12.80 -8.34 13.23
CA LYS A 107 13.05 -6.90 13.28
C LYS A 107 12.97 -6.26 11.90
N VAL A 108 13.57 -6.89 10.87
CA VAL A 108 13.62 -6.36 9.50
C VAL A 108 12.27 -6.44 8.81
N CYS A 109 11.50 -7.52 9.02
CA CYS A 109 10.14 -7.66 8.49
C CYS A 109 9.18 -6.60 9.05
N GLY A 110 9.42 -6.12 10.27
CA GLY A 110 8.59 -5.08 10.87
C GLY A 110 7.18 -5.54 11.19
N VAL A 111 6.22 -4.64 11.06
CA VAL A 111 4.81 -4.90 11.36
C VAL A 111 4.06 -5.23 10.07
N SER A 112 3.31 -6.33 10.06
CA SER A 112 2.43 -6.73 8.96
C SER A 112 1.06 -6.05 9.05
N ASP A 113 0.36 -6.01 7.91
CA ASP A 113 -1.06 -5.63 7.77
C ASP A 113 -1.41 -4.16 8.11
N VAL A 114 -0.41 -3.32 8.38
CA VAL A 114 -0.58 -1.88 8.57
C VAL A 114 0.42 -1.10 7.72
N ARG A 115 -0.06 -0.05 7.08
CA ARG A 115 0.84 0.92 6.46
C ARG A 115 1.45 1.80 7.54
N LEU A 116 2.75 1.70 7.72
CA LEU A 116 3.48 2.55 8.67
C LEU A 116 3.48 4.01 8.20
N PRO A 117 3.43 4.98 9.12
CA PRO A 117 3.61 6.39 8.78
C PRO A 117 5.01 6.62 8.22
N VAL A 118 5.11 7.53 7.27
CA VAL A 118 6.39 7.95 6.69
C VAL A 118 7.24 8.59 7.78
N ASN A 119 8.48 8.15 7.94
CA ASN A 119 9.38 8.77 8.91
C ASN A 119 9.85 10.16 8.44
N PRO A 120 10.27 11.07 9.36
CA PRO A 120 10.63 12.44 8.99
C PRO A 120 11.75 12.56 7.96
N LYS A 121 12.75 11.66 7.99
CA LYS A 121 13.86 11.66 7.01
C LYS A 121 13.38 11.26 5.62
N GLU A 122 12.52 10.25 5.55
CA GLU A 122 11.90 9.82 4.30
C GLU A 122 10.99 10.92 3.74
N ALA A 123 10.18 11.57 4.60
CA ALA A 123 9.33 12.70 4.21
C ALA A 123 10.15 13.84 3.61
N ALA A 124 11.27 14.21 4.23
CA ALA A 124 12.16 15.24 3.74
C ALA A 124 12.81 14.85 2.39
N SER A 125 13.25 13.60 2.27
CA SER A 125 13.80 13.09 1.01
C SER A 125 12.76 13.10 -0.12
N LEU A 126 11.53 12.65 0.17
CA LEU A 126 10.43 12.67 -0.80
C LEU A 126 10.04 14.10 -1.19
N LEU A 127 10.12 15.05 -0.27
CA LEU A 127 9.85 16.46 -0.57
C LEU A 127 10.86 17.02 -1.56
N SER A 128 12.15 16.73 -1.39
CA SER A 128 13.21 17.18 -2.30
C SER A 128 13.09 16.62 -3.73
N LEU A 129 12.41 15.48 -3.88
CA LEU A 129 12.13 14.85 -5.17
C LEU A 129 10.86 15.35 -5.86
N ARG A 130 10.09 16.25 -5.21
CA ARG A 130 8.95 16.90 -5.84
C ARG A 130 9.42 18.04 -6.74
N ARG A 131 8.70 18.27 -7.82
CA ARG A 131 8.93 19.44 -8.66
C ARG A 131 8.14 20.63 -8.13
N GLY A 132 8.83 21.74 -7.87
CA GLY A 132 8.21 23.02 -7.56
C GLY A 132 7.56 23.64 -8.79
N VAL A 133 6.67 24.59 -8.58
CA VAL A 133 5.98 25.35 -9.63
C VAL A 133 6.62 26.73 -9.73
N PHE A 134 7.06 27.10 -10.91
CA PHE A 134 7.75 28.37 -11.16
C PHE A 134 7.08 29.13 -12.31
N ALA A 135 7.16 30.46 -12.27
CA ALA A 135 6.66 31.32 -13.36
C ALA A 135 7.52 31.16 -14.61
N LYS A 136 6.91 30.82 -15.74
CA LYS A 136 7.56 30.68 -17.05
C LYS A 136 7.78 32.02 -17.75
N ARG A 137 7.11 33.07 -17.30
CA ARG A 137 7.18 34.47 -17.75
C ARG A 137 6.64 35.36 -16.66
N ASP A 138 6.74 36.67 -16.80
CA ASP A 138 6.06 37.59 -15.92
C ASP A 138 4.54 37.38 -15.98
N ILE A 139 3.90 37.40 -14.82
CA ILE A 139 2.49 37.14 -14.60
C ILE A 139 1.93 38.28 -13.77
N HIS A 140 0.87 38.93 -14.24
CA HIS A 140 0.27 40.04 -13.55
C HIS A 140 -0.72 39.61 -12.48
N LYS A 141 -0.89 40.46 -11.50
CA LYS A 141 -1.91 40.30 -10.45
C LYS A 141 -3.29 40.01 -11.05
N GLY A 142 -3.94 38.96 -10.58
CA GLY A 142 -5.26 38.54 -11.06
C GLY A 142 -5.22 37.52 -12.20
N ASP A 143 -4.09 37.35 -12.85
CA ASP A 143 -3.96 36.36 -13.95
C ASP A 143 -4.15 34.93 -13.43
N ALA A 144 -4.78 34.10 -14.28
CA ALA A 144 -4.85 32.67 -14.03
C ALA A 144 -3.49 32.02 -14.25
N LEU A 145 -3.07 31.19 -13.30
CA LEU A 145 -1.86 30.37 -13.43
C LEU A 145 -2.22 29.05 -14.11
N THR A 146 -1.65 28.85 -15.29
CA THR A 146 -1.91 27.68 -16.15
C THR A 146 -0.59 27.06 -16.61
N ILE A 147 -0.64 25.88 -17.22
CA ILE A 147 0.53 25.22 -17.81
C ILE A 147 1.19 26.04 -18.93
N GLU A 148 0.51 27.08 -19.44
CA GLU A 148 1.02 28.01 -20.45
C GLU A 148 2.04 29.01 -19.85
N ASN A 149 1.82 29.41 -18.59
CA ASN A 149 2.62 30.44 -17.91
C ASN A 149 3.37 29.96 -16.67
N VAL A 150 3.30 28.66 -16.34
CA VAL A 150 4.13 28.03 -15.30
C VAL A 150 4.94 26.87 -15.86
N PHE A 151 5.99 26.48 -15.12
CA PHE A 151 6.76 25.26 -15.38
C PHE A 151 7.10 24.54 -14.07
N PHE A 152 7.53 23.30 -14.16
CA PHE A 152 7.82 22.45 -13.00
C PHE A 152 9.29 22.05 -13.01
N ALA A 153 10.01 22.36 -11.93
CA ALA A 153 11.45 22.09 -11.80
C ALA A 153 11.85 21.59 -10.41
N PHE A 154 13.04 21.04 -10.31
CA PHE A 154 13.72 20.63 -9.09
C PHE A 154 14.81 21.64 -8.71
N PRO A 155 15.12 21.78 -7.43
CA PRO A 155 14.33 21.38 -6.27
C PRO A 155 13.16 22.36 -6.03
N PRO A 156 12.12 21.98 -5.27
CA PRO A 156 11.12 22.93 -4.82
C PRO A 156 11.70 23.85 -3.74
N GLU A 157 11.24 25.07 -3.66
CA GLU A 157 11.50 25.97 -2.54
C GLU A 157 10.59 25.64 -1.34
N GLU A 158 11.01 26.06 -0.15
CA GLU A 158 10.22 25.84 1.06
C GLU A 158 8.86 26.56 0.99
N GLY A 159 7.79 25.83 1.29
CA GLY A 159 6.42 26.36 1.27
C GLY A 159 5.82 26.59 -0.12
N GLN A 160 6.54 26.30 -1.19
CA GLN A 160 6.10 26.43 -2.57
C GLN A 160 5.04 25.39 -2.93
N PHE A 161 4.15 25.70 -3.86
CA PHE A 161 3.33 24.68 -4.52
C PHE A 161 4.18 23.73 -5.35
N THR A 162 3.78 22.48 -5.37
CA THR A 162 4.45 21.43 -6.13
C THR A 162 3.58 20.95 -7.27
N ALA A 163 4.15 20.17 -8.19
CA ALA A 163 3.40 19.54 -9.28
C ALA A 163 2.22 18.68 -8.75
N ASN A 164 2.31 18.14 -7.53
CA ASN A 164 1.24 17.38 -6.90
C ASN A 164 0.02 18.24 -6.53
N ASP A 165 0.23 19.55 -6.29
CA ASP A 165 -0.85 20.49 -6.03
C ASP A 165 -1.60 20.85 -7.32
N TRP A 166 -0.96 20.67 -8.47
CA TRP A 166 -1.48 21.05 -9.77
C TRP A 166 -2.40 19.93 -10.32
N SER A 167 -3.68 20.02 -10.04
CA SER A 167 -4.66 19.05 -10.53
C SER A 167 -5.86 19.75 -11.16
N LYS A 168 -6.64 19.02 -11.95
CA LYS A 168 -7.87 19.52 -12.59
C LYS A 168 -8.94 20.05 -11.62
N TYR A 169 -8.77 19.79 -10.33
CA TYR A 169 -9.71 20.23 -9.29
C TYR A 169 -9.33 21.55 -8.64
N PHE A 170 -8.15 22.06 -8.95
CA PHE A 170 -7.65 23.31 -8.41
C PHE A 170 -7.46 24.32 -9.53
N SER A 171 -7.85 25.56 -9.26
CA SER A 171 -7.47 26.72 -10.05
C SER A 171 -6.58 27.63 -9.22
N PHE A 172 -5.66 28.30 -9.89
CA PHE A 172 -4.68 29.19 -9.26
C PHE A 172 -4.74 30.56 -9.92
N HIS A 173 -4.66 31.62 -9.14
CA HIS A 173 -4.61 33.00 -9.60
C HIS A 173 -3.53 33.77 -8.86
N ALA A 174 -2.84 34.65 -9.54
CA ALA A 174 -1.82 35.51 -8.94
C ALA A 174 -2.46 36.54 -7.99
N LYS A 175 -1.95 36.66 -6.77
CA LYS A 175 -2.34 37.71 -5.80
C LYS A 175 -1.64 39.03 -6.05
N GLU A 176 -0.47 38.98 -6.64
CA GLU A 176 0.45 40.07 -6.94
C GLU A 176 1.18 39.77 -8.23
N ASP A 177 1.98 40.71 -8.73
CA ASP A 177 2.83 40.49 -9.89
C ASP A 177 3.91 39.45 -9.52
N ILE A 178 4.13 38.47 -10.39
CA ILE A 178 5.09 37.39 -10.22
C ILE A 178 6.06 37.43 -11.38
N HIS A 179 7.35 37.52 -11.11
CA HIS A 179 8.36 37.65 -12.14
C HIS A 179 8.76 36.30 -12.72
N PHE A 180 9.32 36.32 -13.92
CA PHE A 180 9.92 35.14 -14.54
C PHE A 180 10.85 34.41 -13.55
N ASN A 181 10.66 33.10 -13.47
CA ASN A 181 11.42 32.17 -12.59
C ASN A 181 11.11 32.26 -11.10
N ASP A 182 10.19 33.12 -10.64
CA ASP A 182 9.74 33.12 -9.25
C ASP A 182 8.96 31.86 -8.90
N ALA A 183 9.12 31.42 -7.67
CA ALA A 183 8.40 30.29 -7.11
C ALA A 183 6.91 30.64 -6.87
N ILE A 184 6.01 29.76 -7.29
CA ILE A 184 4.56 29.92 -7.02
C ILE A 184 4.23 29.28 -5.68
N SER A 185 3.68 30.09 -4.77
CA SER A 185 3.42 29.69 -3.39
C SER A 185 2.11 30.29 -2.85
N PRO A 186 1.63 29.88 -1.68
CA PRO A 186 0.48 30.50 -1.03
C PRO A 186 0.65 31.99 -0.72
N SER A 187 1.87 32.51 -0.68
CA SER A 187 2.13 33.91 -0.45
C SER A 187 1.73 34.80 -1.65
N ASN A 188 2.08 34.38 -2.88
CA ASN A 188 1.88 35.16 -4.10
C ASN A 188 0.72 34.66 -4.98
N SER A 189 0.02 33.58 -4.59
CA SER A 189 -1.10 33.04 -5.37
C SER A 189 -2.24 32.50 -4.51
N ILE A 190 -3.43 32.39 -5.11
CA ILE A 190 -4.65 31.82 -4.51
C ILE A 190 -4.92 30.48 -5.15
N LYS A 191 -5.02 29.44 -4.33
CA LYS A 191 -5.48 28.11 -4.74
C LYS A 191 -6.97 27.95 -4.40
N THR A 192 -7.81 27.73 -5.40
CA THR A 192 -9.24 27.46 -5.22
C THR A 192 -9.53 26.00 -5.47
N ASP A 193 -10.18 25.31 -4.52
CA ASP A 193 -10.61 23.93 -4.62
C ASP A 193 -12.04 23.87 -5.20
N SER A 194 -12.17 23.24 -6.37
CA SER A 194 -13.48 23.08 -7.04
C SER A 194 -14.26 21.85 -6.58
N ARG A 195 -13.71 21.02 -5.67
CA ARG A 195 -14.37 19.78 -5.22
C ARG A 195 -15.64 20.03 -4.44
N GLU A 196 -15.74 21.14 -3.68
CA GLU A 196 -16.98 21.49 -3.01
C GLU A 196 -18.15 21.68 -3.99
N LYS A 197 -17.91 22.40 -5.09
CA LYS A 197 -18.92 22.58 -6.15
C LYS A 197 -19.33 21.24 -6.77
N ILE A 198 -18.40 20.33 -6.94
CA ILE A 198 -18.68 18.98 -7.43
C ILE A 198 -19.59 18.23 -6.46
N TRP A 199 -19.29 18.27 -5.16
CA TRP A 199 -20.12 17.64 -4.14
C TRP A 199 -21.52 18.24 -4.04
N GLU A 200 -21.67 19.54 -4.24
CA GLU A 200 -22.99 20.17 -4.34
C GLU A 200 -23.79 19.65 -5.54
N ILE A 201 -23.14 19.51 -6.70
CA ILE A 201 -23.75 18.92 -7.90
C ILE A 201 -24.15 17.47 -7.63
N VAL A 202 -23.28 16.67 -7.02
CA VAL A 202 -23.59 15.28 -6.63
C VAL A 202 -24.81 15.21 -5.71
N LYS A 203 -24.90 16.10 -4.72
CA LYS A 203 -26.07 16.17 -3.83
C LYS A 203 -27.35 16.50 -4.59
N LYS A 204 -27.30 17.46 -5.51
CA LYS A 204 -28.46 17.81 -6.37
C LYS A 204 -28.90 16.64 -7.23
N ILE A 205 -27.95 15.96 -7.87
CA ILE A 205 -28.21 14.77 -8.70
C ILE A 205 -28.89 13.67 -7.86
N ARG A 206 -28.34 13.35 -6.70
CA ARG A 206 -28.92 12.34 -5.79
C ARG A 206 -30.35 12.70 -5.39
N LYS A 207 -30.62 13.98 -5.15
CA LYS A 207 -31.98 14.47 -4.82
C LYS A 207 -32.94 14.25 -6.00
N ILE A 208 -32.54 14.64 -7.21
CA ILE A 208 -33.36 14.47 -8.44
C ILE A 208 -33.66 12.99 -8.68
N LEU A 209 -32.65 12.13 -8.61
CA LEU A 209 -32.85 10.70 -8.78
C LEU A 209 -33.82 10.11 -7.76
N LYS A 210 -33.74 10.54 -6.50
CA LYS A 210 -34.67 10.12 -5.45
C LYS A 210 -36.09 10.59 -5.73
N GLU A 211 -36.27 11.84 -6.15
CA GLU A 211 -37.58 12.44 -6.49
C GLU A 211 -38.20 11.78 -7.73
N SER A 212 -37.36 11.31 -8.66
CA SER A 212 -37.79 10.58 -9.86
C SER A 212 -37.98 9.06 -9.63
N ASN A 213 -37.97 8.59 -8.39
CA ASN A 213 -38.08 7.18 -8.01
C ASN A 213 -37.04 6.26 -8.68
N VAL A 214 -35.88 6.79 -9.05
CA VAL A 214 -34.74 5.98 -9.53
C VAL A 214 -34.02 5.38 -8.34
N VAL A 215 -34.14 4.07 -8.20
CA VAL A 215 -33.45 3.31 -7.14
C VAL A 215 -32.03 3.04 -7.56
N ILE A 216 -31.07 3.64 -6.83
CA ILE A 216 -29.66 3.28 -6.95
C ILE A 216 -29.43 2.08 -6.01
N PRO A 217 -29.00 0.90 -6.52
CA PRO A 217 -28.69 -0.24 -5.67
C PRO A 217 -27.69 0.14 -4.58
N GLY A 218 -27.85 -0.39 -3.36
CA GLY A 218 -26.99 -0.06 -2.22
C GLY A 218 -25.51 -0.41 -2.41
N SER A 219 -25.19 -1.28 -3.38
CA SER A 219 -23.84 -1.64 -3.81
C SER A 219 -23.28 -0.77 -4.95
N ALA A 220 -24.07 0.21 -5.46
CA ALA A 220 -23.65 1.06 -6.56
C ALA A 220 -22.92 2.30 -6.07
N GLU A 221 -21.76 2.60 -6.63
CA GLU A 221 -21.04 3.86 -6.48
C GLU A 221 -21.49 4.84 -7.55
N LEU A 222 -21.75 6.08 -7.14
CA LEU A 222 -22.05 7.17 -8.05
C LEU A 222 -20.75 7.82 -8.48
N GLU A 223 -20.33 7.58 -9.72
CA GLU A 223 -19.16 8.23 -10.31
C GLU A 223 -19.62 9.34 -11.25
N ILE A 224 -19.15 10.56 -11.01
CA ILE A 224 -19.30 11.68 -11.93
C ILE A 224 -17.99 11.83 -12.69
N SER A 225 -18.00 11.44 -13.94
CA SER A 225 -16.85 11.61 -14.83
C SER A 225 -16.94 12.97 -15.52
N HIS A 226 -15.95 13.84 -15.31
CA HIS A 226 -15.81 15.13 -15.98
C HIS A 226 -14.50 15.16 -16.75
N HIS A 227 -14.57 14.86 -18.03
CA HIS A 227 -13.43 14.94 -18.94
C HIS A 227 -13.07 16.37 -19.34
N TYR A 228 -13.95 17.35 -19.05
CA TYR A 228 -13.87 18.69 -19.63
C TYR A 228 -13.88 19.74 -18.53
N GLY A 229 -13.36 19.84 -17.52
CA GLY A 229 -13.41 20.88 -16.51
C GLY A 229 -14.83 21.46 -16.23
N LEU A 230 -14.99 22.11 -15.11
CA LEU A 230 -16.30 22.61 -14.64
C LEU A 230 -16.96 23.62 -15.61
N GLU A 231 -16.18 24.38 -16.34
CA GLU A 231 -16.68 25.42 -17.25
C GLU A 231 -17.47 24.83 -18.40
N LYS A 232 -16.98 23.78 -19.03
CA LYS A 232 -17.69 23.09 -20.13
C LYS A 232 -18.88 22.26 -19.62
N PHE A 233 -18.87 21.86 -18.38
CA PHE A 233 -19.96 21.16 -17.75
C PHE A 233 -21.25 22.00 -17.67
N HIS A 234 -21.10 23.32 -17.45
CA HIS A 234 -22.20 24.27 -17.46
C HIS A 234 -22.65 24.64 -18.89
N GLU A 235 -21.71 24.64 -19.85
CA GLU A 235 -21.95 25.02 -21.23
C GLU A 235 -22.80 23.99 -21.98
N PHE A 236 -22.67 22.70 -21.68
CA PHE A 236 -23.39 21.63 -22.37
C PHE A 236 -24.69 21.19 -21.68
N GLY A 237 -24.99 21.65 -20.46
CA GLY A 237 -26.18 21.25 -19.69
C GLY A 237 -26.29 19.73 -19.44
N LEU A 238 -25.22 18.98 -19.72
CA LEU A 238 -25.18 17.54 -19.68
C LEU A 238 -24.27 17.07 -18.55
N THR A 239 -24.81 16.37 -17.61
CA THR A 239 -24.02 15.66 -16.58
C THR A 239 -23.99 14.19 -16.95
N MET A 240 -22.83 13.67 -17.31
CA MET A 240 -22.64 12.23 -17.41
C MET A 240 -22.53 11.63 -16.02
N LEU A 241 -23.58 10.96 -15.60
CA LEU A 241 -23.61 10.18 -14.39
C LEU A 241 -23.28 8.73 -14.73
N THR A 242 -22.16 8.23 -14.25
CA THR A 242 -21.84 6.81 -14.34
C THR A 242 -22.13 6.16 -13.01
N VAL A 243 -23.14 5.29 -12.95
CA VAL A 243 -23.39 4.41 -11.82
C VAL A 243 -22.63 3.12 -12.07
N VAL A 244 -21.60 2.89 -11.27
CA VAL A 244 -20.82 1.65 -11.33
C VAL A 244 -21.38 0.71 -10.25
N ASN A 245 -21.97 -0.38 -10.67
CA ASN A 245 -22.27 -1.51 -9.80
C ASN A 245 -21.05 -2.44 -9.82
N ARG A 246 -20.39 -2.63 -8.67
CA ARG A 246 -19.19 -3.46 -8.55
C ARG A 246 -19.41 -4.89 -9.05
N ASP A 247 -20.61 -5.44 -8.84
CA ASP A 247 -20.90 -6.83 -9.18
C ASP A 247 -21.18 -7.04 -10.68
N TYR A 248 -21.65 -6.00 -11.38
CA TYR A 248 -22.12 -6.13 -12.76
C TYR A 248 -21.50 -5.17 -13.76
N CYS A 249 -20.63 -4.24 -13.35
CA CYS A 249 -19.99 -3.23 -14.23
C CYS A 249 -21.00 -2.50 -15.17
N LYS A 250 -22.19 -2.23 -14.68
CA LYS A 250 -23.23 -1.52 -15.48
C LYS A 250 -22.98 -0.02 -15.44
N LYS A 251 -22.83 0.57 -16.60
CA LYS A 251 -22.78 2.03 -16.77
C LYS A 251 -24.16 2.53 -17.19
N LEU A 252 -24.71 3.46 -16.41
CA LEU A 252 -25.92 4.16 -16.74
C LEU A 252 -25.58 5.62 -17.05
N LEU A 253 -25.81 6.06 -18.27
CA LEU A 253 -25.69 7.45 -18.68
C LEU A 253 -27.04 8.13 -18.47
N VAL A 254 -27.09 9.15 -17.62
CA VAL A 254 -28.29 9.94 -17.37
C VAL A 254 -28.02 11.35 -17.86
N SER A 255 -28.79 11.79 -18.84
CA SER A 255 -28.88 13.20 -19.24
C SER A 255 -29.82 13.90 -18.26
N LEU A 256 -29.35 14.96 -17.62
CA LEU A 256 -30.14 15.83 -16.78
C LEU A 256 -30.53 17.08 -17.58
N PRO A 257 -31.79 17.54 -17.45
CA PRO A 257 -32.24 18.77 -18.09
C PRO A 257 -31.58 20.01 -17.53
#